data_87b9fdf97e85c9a112f521b8130cb442
#
_entry.id   87b9fdf97e85c9a112f521b8130cb442
#
_cell.length_a   1.000
_cell.length_b   1.000
_cell.length_c   1.000
_cell.angle_alpha   90.00
_cell.angle_beta   90.00
_cell.angle_gamma   90.00
#
_symmetry.space_group_name_H-M   'P 1'
#
loop_
_entity.id
_entity.type
_entity.pdbx_description
1 polymer ?
#
loop_
_entity_poly.entity_id
_entity_poly.type
_entity_poly.pdbx_seq_one_letter_code
_entity_poly.pdbx_strand_id
1 'polypeptide(L)'
;MIYGKISDGRAIIPVVFRLPSQPDFNLNFVIDTGFNDHLTLPPQAVSAMNLPLYSSTEARLADGTQALLSIHLATIVWDGVERLVPVLAAGYKPLVGTSLSLGCGRWVLFICCPLQVVCILIASY
;
A
#
# COMPACT_ATOMS: atom_id res chain seq x y z
N MET A 1 13.54 7.18 5.41
CA MET A 1 13.64 5.70 5.51
C MET A 1 12.40 5.17 6.20
N ILE A 2 11.82 4.12 5.67
CA ILE A 2 10.63 3.48 6.23
C ILE A 2 11.05 2.17 6.87
N TYR A 3 10.62 1.95 8.11
CA TYR A 3 10.93 0.74 8.87
C TYR A 3 9.70 -0.14 8.99
N GLY A 4 9.91 -1.44 8.95
CA GLY A 4 8.90 -2.44 9.13
C GLY A 4 9.42 -3.65 9.87
N LYS A 5 8.70 -4.74 9.77
CA LYS A 5 9.05 -6.00 10.45
C LYS A 5 8.76 -7.18 9.53
N ILE A 6 9.39 -8.31 9.83
CA ILE A 6 9.02 -9.61 9.24
C ILE A 6 8.08 -10.31 10.21
N SER A 7 6.94 -10.74 9.72
CA SER A 7 5.96 -11.53 10.46
C SER A 7 5.40 -12.61 9.55
N ASP A 8 5.45 -13.86 9.98
CA ASP A 8 4.99 -15.04 9.21
C ASP A 8 5.58 -15.08 7.78
N GLY A 9 6.88 -14.77 7.67
CA GLY A 9 7.60 -14.77 6.39
C GLY A 9 7.25 -13.60 5.47
N ARG A 10 6.53 -12.60 5.95
CA ARG A 10 6.11 -11.45 5.16
C ARG A 10 6.74 -10.16 5.67
N ALA A 11 7.14 -9.30 4.74
CA ALA A 11 7.62 -7.97 5.05
C ALA A 11 6.42 -7.03 5.25
N ILE A 12 6.29 -6.47 6.45
CA ILE A 12 5.16 -5.63 6.84
C ILE A 12 5.68 -4.25 7.18
N ILE A 13 5.02 -3.22 6.63
CA ILE A 13 5.32 -1.82 6.92
C ILE A 13 4.05 -1.08 7.34
N PRO A 14 4.15 -0.11 8.27
CA PRO A 14 3.04 0.78 8.55
C PRO A 14 2.93 1.85 7.46
N VAL A 15 1.72 2.14 7.03
CA VAL A 15 1.40 3.26 6.14
C VAL A 15 0.49 4.21 6.89
N VAL A 16 0.88 5.47 6.95
CA VAL A 16 0.10 6.51 7.63
C VAL A 16 -0.93 7.09 6.68
N PHE A 17 -2.19 7.01 7.06
CA PHE A 17 -3.31 7.60 6.34
C PHE A 17 -3.71 8.92 6.97
N ARG A 18 -3.94 9.90 6.12
CA ARG A 18 -4.44 11.22 6.53
C ARG A 18 -5.82 11.44 5.94
N LEU A 19 -6.85 11.41 6.79
CA LEU A 19 -8.24 11.58 6.39
C LEU A 19 -8.76 12.94 6.84
N PRO A 20 -9.73 13.54 6.11
CA PRO A 20 -10.34 14.80 6.50
C PRO A 20 -10.99 14.71 7.89
N SER A 21 -10.73 15.70 8.74
CA SER A 21 -11.36 15.84 10.05
C SER A 21 -11.12 14.67 11.02
N GLN A 22 -10.06 13.90 10.79
CA GLN A 22 -9.69 12.78 11.65
C GLN A 22 -8.17 12.83 11.93
N PRO A 23 -7.72 12.32 13.08
CA PRO A 23 -6.29 12.19 13.33
C PRO A 23 -5.68 11.16 12.36
N ASP A 24 -4.40 11.34 12.09
CA ASP A 24 -3.63 10.37 11.29
C ASP A 24 -3.65 9.00 11.97
N PHE A 25 -3.68 7.95 11.18
CA PHE A 25 -3.64 6.59 11.71
C PHE A 25 -2.80 5.67 10.82
N ASN A 26 -2.28 4.62 11.43
CA ASN A 26 -1.44 3.63 10.75
C ASN A 26 -2.25 2.39 10.40
N LEU A 27 -2.00 1.87 9.19
CA LEU A 27 -2.38 0.52 8.80
C LEU A 27 -1.14 -0.25 8.39
N ASN A 28 -1.06 -1.51 8.79
CA ASN A 28 0.02 -2.39 8.39
C ASN A 28 -0.26 -2.99 7.01
N PHE A 29 0.70 -2.86 6.12
CA PHE A 29 0.63 -3.39 4.76
C PHE A 29 1.70 -4.43 4.55
N VAL A 30 1.38 -5.46 3.79
CA VAL A 30 2.37 -6.43 3.30
C VAL A 30 2.98 -5.89 2.02
N ILE A 31 4.30 -5.93 1.92
CA ILE A 31 5.00 -5.59 0.69
C ILE A 31 4.85 -6.75 -0.29
N ASP A 32 4.28 -6.49 -1.45
CA ASP A 32 4.09 -7.47 -2.52
C ASP A 32 4.77 -6.99 -3.79
N THR A 33 5.94 -7.56 -4.10
CA THR A 33 6.71 -7.20 -5.29
C THR A 33 6.10 -7.74 -6.58
N GLY A 34 5.16 -8.66 -6.49
CA GLY A 34 4.37 -9.13 -7.63
C GLY A 34 3.18 -8.25 -7.97
N PHE A 35 2.88 -7.28 -7.13
CA PHE A 35 1.80 -6.32 -7.34
C PHE A 35 2.37 -5.03 -7.93
N ASN A 36 1.93 -4.67 -9.13
CA ASN A 36 2.53 -3.58 -9.91
C ASN A 36 1.86 -2.23 -9.70
N ASP A 37 0.89 -2.13 -8.80
CA ASP A 37 0.17 -0.90 -8.51
C ASP A 37 0.66 -0.26 -7.22
N HIS A 38 -0.11 0.69 -6.66
CA HIS A 38 0.28 1.42 -5.45
C HIS A 38 -0.14 0.68 -4.18
N LEU A 39 -1.43 0.72 -3.86
CA LEU A 39 -1.98 0.10 -2.66
C LEU A 39 -3.22 -0.72 -3.01
N THR A 40 -3.42 -1.81 -2.27
CA THR A 40 -4.73 -2.45 -2.18
C THR A 40 -5.24 -2.43 -0.75
N LEU A 41 -6.54 -2.27 -0.60
CA LEU A 41 -7.25 -2.45 0.67
C LEU A 41 -8.48 -3.32 0.44
N PRO A 42 -8.86 -4.13 1.43
CA PRO A 42 -10.15 -4.82 1.38
C PRO A 42 -11.29 -3.82 1.17
N PRO A 43 -12.33 -4.16 0.40
CA PRO A 43 -13.44 -3.23 0.14
C PRO A 43 -14.10 -2.71 1.41
N GLN A 44 -14.16 -3.52 2.47
CA GLN A 44 -14.71 -3.10 3.76
C GLN A 44 -13.89 -1.98 4.40
N ALA A 45 -12.56 -2.05 4.30
CA ALA A 45 -11.67 -1.01 4.81
C ALA A 45 -11.82 0.28 4.03
N VAL A 46 -11.90 0.19 2.70
CA VAL A 46 -12.12 1.36 1.83
C VAL A 46 -13.43 2.06 2.21
N SER A 47 -14.49 1.31 2.43
CA SER A 47 -15.79 1.85 2.86
C SER A 47 -15.72 2.48 4.25
N ALA A 48 -15.08 1.80 5.20
CA ALA A 48 -14.95 2.30 6.57
C ALA A 48 -14.15 3.62 6.63
N MET A 49 -13.15 3.77 5.76
CA MET A 49 -12.35 4.98 5.66
C MET A 49 -13.02 6.07 4.82
N ASN A 50 -14.12 5.75 4.17
CA ASN A 50 -14.85 6.65 3.29
C ASN A 50 -13.96 7.29 2.22
N LEU A 51 -13.09 6.49 1.60
CA LEU A 51 -12.20 6.98 0.55
C LEU A 51 -12.99 7.35 -0.70
N PRO A 52 -12.72 8.52 -1.32
CA PRO A 52 -13.45 8.94 -2.50
C PRO A 52 -13.19 8.02 -3.68
N LEU A 53 -14.23 7.68 -4.42
CA LEU A 53 -14.14 6.91 -5.65
C LEU A 53 -13.49 7.76 -6.74
N TYR A 54 -12.51 7.20 -7.43
CA TYR A 54 -11.80 7.85 -8.52
C TYR A 54 -12.12 7.23 -9.87
N SER A 55 -12.09 5.89 -9.96
CA SER A 55 -12.23 5.16 -11.21
C SER A 55 -12.56 3.70 -10.93
N SER A 56 -12.65 2.91 -11.99
CA SER A 56 -12.77 1.46 -11.90
C SER A 56 -11.89 0.80 -12.95
N THR A 57 -11.52 -0.43 -12.71
CA THR A 57 -10.70 -1.22 -13.63
C THR A 57 -11.22 -2.64 -13.70
N GLU A 58 -11.04 -3.27 -14.85
CA GLU A 58 -11.32 -4.69 -15.01
C GLU A 58 -10.08 -5.50 -14.62
N ALA A 59 -10.30 -6.53 -13.82
CA ALA A 59 -9.26 -7.44 -13.41
C ALA A 59 -9.69 -8.87 -13.70
N ARG A 60 -8.73 -9.68 -14.15
CA ARG A 60 -8.95 -11.13 -14.31
C ARG A 60 -8.61 -11.82 -13.00
N LEU A 61 -9.57 -12.54 -12.46
CA LEU A 61 -9.39 -13.31 -11.24
C LEU A 61 -8.68 -14.64 -11.53
N ALA A 62 -8.21 -15.30 -10.46
CA ALA A 62 -7.47 -16.55 -10.56
C ALA A 62 -8.28 -17.68 -11.23
N ASP A 63 -9.59 -17.64 -11.12
CA ASP A 63 -10.51 -18.61 -11.76
C ASP A 63 -10.80 -18.30 -13.24
N GLY A 64 -10.18 -17.26 -13.80
CA GLY A 64 -10.37 -16.82 -15.18
C GLY A 64 -11.54 -15.88 -15.41
N THR A 65 -12.36 -15.62 -14.40
CA THR A 65 -13.46 -14.65 -14.51
C THR A 65 -12.93 -13.21 -14.46
N GLN A 66 -13.70 -12.29 -15.05
CA GLN A 66 -13.41 -10.86 -14.97
C GLN A 66 -14.25 -10.22 -13.88
N ALA A 67 -13.64 -9.33 -13.12
CA ALA A 67 -14.32 -8.56 -12.09
C ALA A 67 -14.04 -7.08 -12.30
N LEU A 68 -15.03 -6.24 -12.04
CA LEU A 68 -14.86 -4.79 -12.01
C LEU A 68 -14.47 -4.39 -10.59
N LEU A 69 -13.29 -3.80 -10.46
CA LEU A 69 -12.75 -3.34 -9.19
C LEU A 69 -12.76 -1.81 -9.14
N SER A 70 -13.11 -1.26 -7.99
CA SER A 70 -13.11 0.18 -7.79
C SER A 70 -11.73 0.67 -7.35
N ILE A 71 -11.36 1.84 -7.86
CA ILE A 71 -10.13 2.56 -7.49
C ILE A 71 -10.55 3.81 -6.74
N HIS A 72 -9.99 3.99 -5.55
CA HIS A 72 -10.25 5.12 -4.69
C HIS A 72 -8.96 5.93 -4.51
N LEU A 73 -9.07 7.13 -3.97
CA LEU A 73 -7.92 7.97 -3.66
C LEU A 73 -7.74 8.05 -2.15
N ALA A 74 -6.49 8.00 -1.72
CA ALA A 74 -6.14 8.21 -0.32
C ALA A 74 -4.94 9.14 -0.21
N THR A 75 -4.95 9.99 0.80
CA THR A 75 -3.77 10.76 1.19
C THR A 75 -3.00 9.96 2.22
N ILE A 76 -1.75 9.69 1.95
CA ILE A 76 -0.83 8.99 2.85
C ILE A 76 0.40 9.84 3.12
N VAL A 77 1.07 9.54 4.22
CA VAL A 77 2.41 10.07 4.49
C VAL A 77 3.42 8.97 4.20
N TRP A 78 4.19 9.14 3.13
CA TRP A 78 5.17 8.17 2.67
C TRP A 78 6.56 8.78 2.78
N ASP A 79 7.39 8.19 3.66
CA ASP A 79 8.73 8.70 3.98
C ASP A 79 8.73 10.20 4.34
N GLY A 80 7.78 10.60 5.17
CA GLY A 80 7.66 12.00 5.63
C GLY A 80 7.01 12.96 4.64
N VAL A 81 6.60 12.48 3.45
CA VAL A 81 6.00 13.31 2.40
C VAL A 81 4.55 12.90 2.20
N GLU A 82 3.65 13.89 2.22
CA GLU A 82 2.24 13.68 1.93
C GLU A 82 2.04 13.40 0.45
N ARG A 83 1.30 12.33 0.14
CA ARG A 83 1.04 11.90 -1.23
C ARG A 83 -0.40 11.46 -1.39
N LEU A 84 -1.00 11.86 -2.52
CA LEU A 84 -2.29 11.35 -2.96
C LEU A 84 -2.04 10.14 -3.86
N VAL A 85 -2.56 8.99 -3.47
CA VAL A 85 -2.29 7.72 -4.17
C VAL A 85 -3.58 6.97 -4.46
N PRO A 86 -3.62 6.23 -5.59
CA PRO A 86 -4.74 5.33 -5.87
C PRO A 86 -4.70 4.10 -4.96
N VAL A 87 -5.88 3.69 -4.53
CA VAL A 87 -6.10 2.49 -3.72
C VAL A 87 -7.09 1.59 -4.43
N LEU A 88 -6.67 0.38 -4.75
CA LEU A 88 -7.52 -0.63 -5.36
C LEU A 88 -8.32 -1.34 -4.27
N ALA A 89 -9.65 -1.32 -4.37
CA ALA A 89 -10.52 -2.03 -3.44
C ALA A 89 -10.60 -3.50 -3.87
N ALA A 90 -9.75 -4.33 -3.29
CA ALA A 90 -9.63 -5.74 -3.67
C ALA A 90 -8.98 -6.56 -2.56
N GLY A 91 -9.27 -7.85 -2.56
CA GLY A 91 -8.62 -8.80 -1.68
C GLY A 91 -9.09 -8.73 -0.24
N TYR A 92 -8.31 -9.33 0.64
CA TYR A 92 -8.58 -9.40 2.07
C TYR A 92 -7.41 -8.94 2.95
N LYS A 93 -6.31 -8.55 2.33
CA LYS A 93 -5.12 -8.02 3.01
C LYS A 93 -4.68 -6.71 2.39
N PRO A 94 -4.23 -5.74 3.20
CA PRO A 94 -3.59 -4.54 2.67
C PRO A 94 -2.24 -4.89 2.03
N LEU A 95 -2.02 -4.47 0.77
CA LEU A 95 -0.78 -4.73 0.03
C LEU A 95 -0.19 -3.42 -0.49
N VAL A 96 1.13 -3.32 -0.40
CA VAL A 96 1.91 -2.25 -1.07
C VAL A 96 2.57 -2.84 -2.31
N GLY A 97 2.31 -2.23 -3.45
CA GLY A 97 2.90 -2.61 -4.72
C GLY A 97 4.12 -1.78 -5.11
N THR A 98 4.70 -2.13 -6.23
CA THR A 98 5.95 -1.52 -6.70
C THR A 98 5.77 -0.10 -7.24
N SER A 99 4.58 0.28 -7.70
CA SER A 99 4.34 1.63 -8.27
C SER A 99 4.45 2.74 -7.23
N LEU A 100 4.22 2.44 -5.95
CA LEU A 100 4.39 3.43 -4.89
C LEU A 100 5.85 3.91 -4.79
N SER A 101 6.78 3.05 -5.14
CA SER A 101 8.20 3.38 -5.16
C SER A 101 8.64 4.15 -6.41
N LEU A 102 8.04 3.87 -7.57
CA LEU A 102 8.46 4.45 -8.85
C LEU A 102 8.22 5.94 -8.94
N GLY A 103 7.21 6.46 -8.26
CA GLY A 103 6.91 7.89 -8.23
C GLY A 103 7.83 8.71 -7.34
N CYS A 104 8.70 8.08 -6.56
CA CYS A 104 9.60 8.72 -5.58
C CYS A 104 11.07 8.42 -5.82
N GLY A 105 11.43 7.76 -6.90
CA GLY A 105 12.80 7.28 -7.10
C GLY A 105 12.95 5.80 -6.77
N ARG A 106 14.17 5.34 -6.63
CA ARG A 106 14.45 3.95 -6.28
C ARG A 106 14.28 3.71 -4.79
N TRP A 107 13.69 2.57 -4.45
CA TRP A 107 13.76 2.08 -3.08
C TRP A 107 14.51 0.75 -3.04
N VAL A 108 15.21 0.54 -1.95
CA VAL A 108 15.94 -0.70 -1.70
C VAL A 108 15.37 -1.31 -0.43
N LEU A 109 14.95 -2.55 -0.55
CA LEU A 109 14.44 -3.32 0.57
C LEU A 109 15.60 -4.04 1.25
N PHE A 110 15.84 -3.73 2.52
CA PHE A 110 16.79 -4.45 3.35
C PHE A 110 16.04 -5.28 4.39
N ILE A 111 16.41 -6.55 4.48
CA ILE A 111 15.92 -7.43 5.52
C ILE A 111 17.10 -7.74 6.43
N CYS A 112 17.03 -7.34 7.67
CA CYS A 112 18.07 -7.59 8.65
C CYS A 112 17.72 -8.82 9.49
N CYS A 113 18.47 -9.91 9.31
CA CYS A 113 18.42 -11.08 10.18
C CYS A 113 19.57 -10.99 11.20
N PRO A 114 19.35 -11.30 12.49
CA PRO A 114 18.19 -11.96 13.09
C PRO A 114 17.11 -11.03 13.63
N LEU A 115 17.25 -9.71 13.47
CA LEU A 115 16.35 -8.74 14.08
C LEU A 115 14.96 -8.70 13.45
N GLN A 116 14.77 -9.37 12.31
CA GLN A 116 13.52 -9.39 11.54
C GLN A 116 12.98 -7.98 11.26
N VAL A 117 13.88 -7.05 11.02
CA VAL A 117 13.56 -5.66 10.69
C VAL A 117 13.63 -5.47 9.18
N VAL A 118 12.62 -4.83 8.64
CA VAL A 118 12.57 -4.42 7.24
C VAL A 118 12.85 -2.92 7.18
N CYS A 119 13.81 -2.54 6.35
CA CYS A 119 14.08 -1.14 6.08
C CYS A 119 13.87 -0.87 4.59
N ILE A 120 13.13 0.17 4.29
CA ILE A 120 12.99 0.66 2.92
C ILE A 120 13.74 1.99 2.85
N LEU A 121 14.79 2.00 2.09
CA LEU A 121 15.52 3.22 1.78
C LEU A 121 14.97 3.77 0.47
N ILE A 122 14.46 4.98 0.51
CA ILE A 122 13.98 5.67 -0.68
C ILE A 122 15.08 6.65 -1.08
N ALA A 123 15.68 6.37 -2.24
CA ALA A 123 16.65 7.29 -2.82
C ALA A 123 15.91 8.23 -3.77
N SER A 124 15.98 9.51 -3.49
CA SER A 124 15.50 10.54 -4.40
C SER A 124 16.62 10.92 -5.38
N TYR A 125 16.28 11.06 -6.63
CA TYR A 125 17.19 11.59 -7.66
C TYR A 125 16.97 13.09 -7.85
#